data_32b1ea8fd0b511abf92438a1b4c6c29d
#
_entry.id   32b1ea8fd0b511abf92438a1b4c6c29d
#
_cell.length_a   1.000
_cell.length_b   1.000
_cell.length_c   1.000
_cell.angle_alpha   90.00
_cell.angle_beta   90.00
_cell.angle_gamma   90.00
#
_symmetry.space_group_name_H-M   'P 1'
#
loop_
_entity.id
_entity.type
_entity.pdbx_description
1 polymer ?
#
loop_
_entity_poly.entity_id
_entity_poly.type
_entity_poly.pdbx_seq_one_letter_code
_entity_poly.pdbx_strand_id
1 'polypeptide(L)'
;MFKKVRRIVNEYCTAIYNKLYNRPMGYVWIFHRVAPVDGALPIIDELRVSPQYFRNFLLDKINRGGIVDLQYVIKCINKGVICDKPFHVITFDDGYEDNYKYAYPILKELGIPFTIYVSVDLVDDRRPIWNYPLIIEKIVRDNDYIKLSNGNTYECKTEEEKCNTFIKLKSLLFSLPYNTLQSEFKKLFDNYLIDDVFPTNTLTWQQIKVLSEDELCTIGSHTMSHCRLSMSDIDFLTYELKNSKDILSQKIGKPVEHLSYPYGWITDVSDEAAEIAQKVGYKTAFHSFGGPIRRKDKDLFHLKRIMVNEK
;
A
#
# COMPACT_ATOMS: atom_id res chain seq x y z
N MET A 1 -33.16 2.74 -46.38
CA MET A 1 -33.74 2.33 -45.07
C MET A 1 -32.80 1.39 -44.31
N PHE A 2 -32.37 0.26 -44.85
CA PHE A 2 -31.51 -0.74 -44.18
C PHE A 2 -30.17 -0.19 -43.64
N LYS A 3 -29.46 0.66 -44.39
CA LYS A 3 -28.16 1.24 -43.93
C LYS A 3 -28.32 2.11 -42.67
N LYS A 4 -29.44 2.85 -42.56
CA LYS A 4 -29.72 3.73 -41.41
C LYS A 4 -30.06 2.91 -40.15
N VAL A 5 -30.85 1.82 -40.31
CA VAL A 5 -31.19 0.91 -39.22
C VAL A 5 -29.93 0.20 -38.72
N ARG A 6 -29.07 -0.31 -39.60
CA ARG A 6 -27.83 -1.00 -39.24
C ARG A 6 -26.87 -0.06 -38.50
N ARG A 7 -26.80 1.22 -38.86
CA ARG A 7 -25.99 2.22 -38.16
C ARG A 7 -26.51 2.47 -36.75
N ILE A 8 -27.83 2.64 -36.58
CA ILE A 8 -28.45 2.88 -35.25
C ILE A 8 -28.25 1.64 -34.34
N VAL A 9 -28.43 0.42 -34.87
CA VAL A 9 -28.20 -0.80 -34.10
C VAL A 9 -26.74 -0.91 -33.68
N ASN A 10 -25.76 -0.62 -34.54
CA ASN A 10 -24.36 -0.64 -34.22
C ASN A 10 -24.01 0.42 -33.17
N GLU A 11 -24.51 1.65 -33.29
CA GLU A 11 -24.30 2.72 -32.30
C GLU A 11 -24.87 2.33 -30.93
N TYR A 12 -26.06 1.72 -30.90
CA TYR A 12 -26.72 1.26 -29.68
C TYR A 12 -25.96 0.07 -29.05
N CYS A 13 -25.55 -0.91 -29.83
CA CYS A 13 -24.72 -2.04 -29.37
C CYS A 13 -23.36 -1.55 -28.85
N THR A 14 -22.73 -0.58 -29.52
CA THR A 14 -21.48 0.02 -29.08
C THR A 14 -21.65 0.78 -27.77
N ALA A 15 -22.75 1.54 -27.60
CA ALA A 15 -23.05 2.24 -26.35
C ALA A 15 -23.30 1.28 -25.19
N ILE A 16 -24.06 0.19 -25.41
CA ILE A 16 -24.29 -0.85 -24.42
C ILE A 16 -22.98 -1.56 -24.07
N TYR A 17 -22.19 -1.93 -25.08
CA TYR A 17 -20.88 -2.55 -24.89
C TYR A 17 -19.97 -1.67 -24.06
N ASN A 18 -19.83 -0.39 -24.42
CA ASN A 18 -19.00 0.57 -23.66
C ASN A 18 -19.50 0.76 -22.23
N LYS A 19 -20.81 0.80 -22.01
CA LYS A 19 -21.41 0.90 -20.68
C LYS A 19 -21.11 -0.34 -19.82
N LEU A 20 -21.22 -1.53 -20.40
CA LEU A 20 -20.91 -2.79 -19.71
C LEU A 20 -19.40 -2.95 -19.45
N TYR A 21 -18.55 -2.57 -20.41
CA TYR A 21 -17.09 -2.68 -20.28
C TYR A 21 -16.50 -1.69 -19.30
N ASN A 22 -17.11 -0.52 -19.16
CA ASN A 22 -16.67 0.51 -18.20
C ASN A 22 -17.32 0.38 -16.83
N ARG A 23 -18.31 -0.51 -16.67
CA ARG A 23 -18.91 -0.75 -15.34
C ARG A 23 -17.86 -1.33 -14.40
N PRO A 24 -17.75 -0.80 -13.15
CA PRO A 24 -16.91 -1.39 -12.12
C PRO A 24 -17.30 -2.86 -11.88
N MET A 25 -16.32 -3.75 -11.91
CA MET A 25 -16.46 -5.13 -11.45
C MET A 25 -16.27 -5.19 -9.93
N GLY A 26 -15.34 -4.39 -9.41
CA GLY A 26 -15.06 -4.34 -8.00
C GLY A 26 -14.02 -3.28 -7.65
N TYR A 27 -13.72 -3.22 -6.37
CA TYR A 27 -12.82 -2.25 -5.77
C TYR A 27 -11.80 -2.97 -4.92
N VAL A 28 -10.51 -2.69 -5.12
CA VAL A 28 -9.43 -3.11 -4.24
C VAL A 28 -9.01 -1.92 -3.40
N TRP A 29 -9.22 -2.00 -2.09
CA TRP A 29 -8.99 -0.92 -1.16
C TRP A 29 -7.63 -1.07 -0.51
N ILE A 30 -6.87 0.03 -0.43
CA ILE A 30 -5.59 0.08 0.26
C ILE A 30 -5.78 0.74 1.61
N PHE A 31 -5.32 0.06 2.63
CA PHE A 31 -5.00 0.62 3.94
C PHE A 31 -3.49 0.50 4.16
N HIS A 32 -2.93 1.36 4.99
CA HIS A 32 -1.57 1.21 5.49
C HIS A 32 -1.63 0.93 6.98
N ARG A 33 -2.25 1.82 7.73
CA ARG A 33 -2.31 1.74 9.19
C ARG A 33 -3.73 1.72 9.72
N VAL A 34 -3.97 0.91 10.72
CA VAL A 34 -5.21 0.92 11.53
C VAL A 34 -4.81 1.03 12.99
N ALA A 35 -4.89 2.23 13.55
CA ALA A 35 -4.51 2.48 14.94
C ALA A 35 -5.34 3.59 15.56
N PRO A 36 -5.47 3.64 16.90
CA PRO A 36 -6.10 4.77 17.58
C PRO A 36 -5.40 6.08 17.23
N VAL A 37 -6.19 7.15 17.17
CA VAL A 37 -5.70 8.51 16.92
C VAL A 37 -5.36 9.14 18.26
N ASP A 38 -4.21 8.80 18.83
CA ASP A 38 -3.78 9.33 20.12
C ASP A 38 -2.76 10.46 19.92
N GLY A 39 -3.21 11.72 20.04
CA GLY A 39 -2.34 12.90 20.09
C GLY A 39 -1.47 13.15 18.86
N ALA A 40 -1.77 12.54 17.73
CA ALA A 40 -1.10 12.82 16.46
C ALA A 40 -1.50 14.20 15.93
N LEU A 41 -0.57 14.88 15.28
CA LEU A 41 -0.90 16.13 14.59
C LEU A 41 -1.87 15.84 13.44
N PRO A 42 -2.94 16.62 13.25
CA PRO A 42 -4.02 16.29 12.31
C PRO A 42 -3.59 16.04 10.86
N ILE A 43 -2.43 16.58 10.47
CA ILE A 43 -1.91 16.52 9.10
C ILE A 43 -0.93 15.34 8.85
N ILE A 44 -0.56 14.62 9.89
CA ILE A 44 0.60 13.73 9.85
C ILE A 44 0.25 12.34 9.38
N ASP A 45 -1.02 11.97 9.50
CA ASP A 45 -1.39 10.58 9.35
C ASP A 45 -2.40 10.32 8.23
N GLU A 46 -2.03 10.77 7.02
CA GLU A 46 -2.81 10.46 5.81
C GLU A 46 -2.91 8.95 5.52
N LEU A 47 -2.03 8.14 6.15
CA LEU A 47 -1.97 6.69 5.95
C LEU A 47 -2.70 5.90 7.04
N ARG A 48 -3.17 6.56 8.12
CA ARG A 48 -3.84 5.91 9.24
C ARG A 48 -5.35 6.15 9.22
N VAL A 49 -6.08 5.10 9.58
CA VAL A 49 -7.50 5.18 9.94
C VAL A 49 -7.69 4.64 11.35
N SER A 50 -8.71 5.15 12.06
CA SER A 50 -9.06 4.62 13.38
C SER A 50 -9.68 3.22 13.27
N PRO A 51 -9.54 2.35 14.29
CA PRO A 51 -10.20 1.04 14.31
C PRO A 51 -11.72 1.12 14.15
N GLN A 52 -12.34 2.18 14.68
CA GLN A 52 -13.78 2.41 14.55
C GLN A 52 -14.17 2.74 13.11
N TYR A 53 -13.42 3.65 12.46
CA TYR A 53 -13.63 3.97 11.04
C TYR A 53 -13.44 2.72 10.17
N PHE A 54 -12.38 1.97 10.40
CA PHE A 54 -12.09 0.73 9.69
C PHE A 54 -13.24 -0.27 9.78
N ARG A 55 -13.74 -0.53 11.00
CA ARG A 55 -14.91 -1.40 11.23
C ARG A 55 -16.14 -0.92 10.46
N ASN A 56 -16.48 0.35 10.55
CA ASN A 56 -17.63 0.94 9.86
C ASN A 56 -17.49 0.84 8.34
N PHE A 57 -16.28 1.06 7.82
CA PHE A 57 -15.96 0.90 6.40
C PHE A 57 -16.23 -0.54 5.95
N LEU A 58 -15.76 -1.54 6.69
CA LEU A 58 -15.97 -2.96 6.36
C LEU A 58 -17.46 -3.32 6.34
N LEU A 59 -18.22 -2.91 7.34
CA LEU A 59 -19.67 -3.14 7.41
C LEU A 59 -20.42 -2.51 6.22
N ASP A 60 -20.04 -1.30 5.81
CA ASP A 60 -20.59 -0.67 4.60
C ASP A 60 -20.31 -1.51 3.35
N LYS A 61 -19.08 -2.06 3.19
CA LYS A 61 -18.71 -2.85 2.01
C LYS A 61 -19.38 -4.22 1.97
N ILE A 62 -19.57 -4.86 3.12
CA ILE A 62 -20.38 -6.09 3.22
C ILE A 62 -21.78 -5.84 2.67
N ASN A 63 -22.43 -4.76 3.07
CA ASN A 63 -23.78 -4.41 2.65
C ASN A 63 -23.89 -4.04 1.15
N ARG A 64 -22.82 -3.52 0.56
CA ARG A 64 -22.84 -3.03 -0.85
C ARG A 64 -22.49 -4.06 -1.90
N GLY A 65 -21.92 -5.19 -1.55
CA GLY A 65 -21.56 -6.19 -2.56
C GLY A 65 -20.79 -7.39 -2.03
N GLY A 66 -20.34 -7.29 -0.78
CA GLY A 66 -19.51 -8.30 -0.14
C GLY A 66 -18.01 -8.10 -0.34
N ILE A 67 -17.25 -8.65 0.59
CA ILE A 67 -15.79 -8.60 0.56
C ILE A 67 -15.29 -9.99 0.19
N VAL A 68 -14.34 -10.05 -0.76
CA VAL A 68 -13.81 -11.27 -1.35
C VAL A 68 -12.28 -11.26 -1.30
N ASP A 69 -11.67 -12.42 -1.51
CA ASP A 69 -10.23 -12.58 -1.61
C ASP A 69 -9.68 -12.19 -3.00
N LEU A 70 -8.36 -12.12 -3.14
CA LEU A 70 -7.71 -11.83 -4.42
C LEU A 70 -7.91 -12.93 -5.47
N GLN A 71 -8.07 -14.19 -5.07
CA GLN A 71 -8.28 -15.29 -6.00
C GLN A 71 -9.61 -15.13 -6.76
N TYR A 72 -10.63 -14.62 -6.08
CA TYR A 72 -11.89 -14.28 -6.71
C TYR A 72 -11.73 -13.22 -7.80
N VAL A 73 -10.92 -12.17 -7.53
CA VAL A 73 -10.64 -11.10 -8.51
C VAL A 73 -9.97 -11.68 -9.76
N ILE A 74 -8.92 -12.48 -9.58
CA ILE A 74 -8.21 -13.14 -10.68
C ILE A 74 -9.15 -14.00 -11.51
N LYS A 75 -10.01 -14.78 -10.84
CA LYS A 75 -11.02 -15.60 -11.50
C LYS A 75 -12.00 -14.75 -12.31
N CYS A 76 -12.45 -13.62 -11.76
CA CYS A 76 -13.36 -12.70 -12.46
C CYS A 76 -12.70 -12.08 -13.71
N ILE A 77 -11.45 -11.66 -13.63
CA ILE A 77 -10.70 -11.08 -14.75
C ILE A 77 -10.48 -12.12 -15.84
N ASN A 78 -9.97 -13.29 -15.48
CA ASN A 78 -9.62 -14.37 -16.43
C ASN A 78 -10.84 -14.98 -17.12
N LYS A 79 -11.93 -15.19 -16.38
CA LYS A 79 -13.15 -15.80 -16.93
C LYS A 79 -14.15 -14.78 -17.47
N GLY A 80 -13.90 -13.48 -17.31
CA GLY A 80 -14.82 -12.44 -17.74
C GLY A 80 -16.17 -12.47 -17.02
N VAL A 81 -16.19 -12.92 -15.75
CA VAL A 81 -17.42 -13.07 -14.94
C VAL A 81 -18.14 -11.73 -14.83
N ILE A 82 -19.45 -11.76 -15.00
CA ILE A 82 -20.32 -10.60 -14.71
C ILE A 82 -20.72 -10.68 -13.24
N CYS A 83 -20.28 -9.69 -12.47
CA CYS A 83 -20.73 -9.55 -11.10
C CYS A 83 -22.00 -8.67 -11.08
N ASP A 84 -23.07 -9.13 -10.45
CA ASP A 84 -24.32 -8.37 -10.31
C ASP A 84 -24.09 -7.12 -9.44
N LYS A 85 -23.30 -7.27 -8.38
CA LYS A 85 -22.82 -6.18 -7.52
C LYS A 85 -21.28 -6.10 -7.57
N PRO A 86 -20.70 -4.91 -7.46
CA PRO A 86 -19.25 -4.78 -7.35
C PRO A 86 -18.73 -5.50 -6.11
N PHE A 87 -17.67 -6.29 -6.25
CA PHE A 87 -16.97 -6.88 -5.12
C PHE A 87 -16.02 -5.87 -4.45
N HIS A 88 -15.64 -6.14 -3.22
CA HIS A 88 -14.63 -5.37 -2.49
C HIS A 88 -13.51 -6.30 -2.02
N VAL A 89 -12.26 -5.80 -2.07
CA VAL A 89 -11.08 -6.50 -1.55
C VAL A 89 -10.36 -5.57 -0.60
N ILE A 90 -9.89 -6.10 0.52
CA ILE A 90 -9.15 -5.35 1.54
C ILE A 90 -7.67 -5.70 1.43
N THR A 91 -6.83 -4.69 1.29
CA THR A 91 -5.37 -4.85 1.23
C THR A 91 -4.69 -3.86 2.16
N PHE A 92 -3.54 -4.26 2.70
CA PHE A 92 -2.65 -3.43 3.50
C PHE A 92 -1.27 -3.43 2.85
N ASP A 93 -0.63 -2.28 2.82
CA ASP A 93 0.74 -2.15 2.35
C ASP A 93 1.71 -1.96 3.54
N ASP A 94 3.01 -2.10 3.29
CA ASP A 94 4.15 -1.88 4.18
C ASP A 94 4.35 -2.89 5.31
N GLY A 95 3.32 -3.61 5.74
CA GLY A 95 3.44 -4.57 6.84
C GLY A 95 3.59 -3.91 8.21
N TYR A 96 2.81 -2.87 8.52
CA TYR A 96 2.79 -2.26 9.85
C TYR A 96 2.25 -3.21 10.93
N GLU A 97 2.82 -3.16 12.13
CA GLU A 97 2.41 -3.99 13.26
C GLU A 97 0.95 -3.74 13.69
N ASP A 98 0.46 -2.53 13.52
CA ASP A 98 -0.91 -2.17 13.86
C ASP A 98 -1.95 -2.92 13.01
N ASN A 99 -1.58 -3.43 11.84
CA ASN A 99 -2.42 -4.35 11.07
C ASN A 99 -2.70 -5.65 11.83
N TYR A 100 -1.69 -6.20 12.53
CA TYR A 100 -1.86 -7.36 13.39
C TYR A 100 -2.61 -7.02 14.67
N LYS A 101 -2.29 -5.89 15.29
CA LYS A 101 -2.80 -5.50 16.61
C LYS A 101 -4.26 -5.04 16.58
N TYR A 102 -4.66 -4.30 15.56
CA TYR A 102 -5.97 -3.65 15.51
C TYR A 102 -6.83 -4.09 14.34
N ALA A 103 -6.28 -4.22 13.12
CA ALA A 103 -7.07 -4.59 11.95
C ALA A 103 -7.44 -6.07 11.95
N TYR A 104 -6.48 -6.96 12.19
CA TYR A 104 -6.68 -8.41 12.15
C TYR A 104 -7.77 -8.92 13.09
N PRO A 105 -7.86 -8.50 14.37
CA PRO A 105 -8.97 -8.92 15.24
C PRO A 105 -10.35 -8.55 14.69
N ILE A 106 -10.48 -7.36 14.07
CA ILE A 106 -11.74 -6.92 13.47
C ILE A 106 -12.08 -7.76 12.24
N LEU A 107 -11.09 -8.01 11.37
CA LEU A 107 -11.26 -8.83 10.17
C LEU A 107 -11.64 -10.26 10.51
N LYS A 108 -10.99 -10.83 11.54
CA LYS A 108 -11.26 -12.19 12.01
C LYS A 108 -12.66 -12.32 12.60
N GLU A 109 -13.08 -11.36 13.43
CA GLU A 109 -14.43 -11.32 14.01
C GLU A 109 -15.50 -11.28 12.93
N LEU A 110 -15.27 -10.50 11.85
CA LEU A 110 -16.22 -10.32 10.75
C LEU A 110 -16.09 -11.39 9.66
N GLY A 111 -15.11 -12.31 9.76
CA GLY A 111 -14.87 -13.35 8.76
C GLY A 111 -14.43 -12.79 7.40
N ILE A 112 -13.67 -11.70 7.37
CA ILE A 112 -13.32 -10.96 6.15
C ILE A 112 -11.94 -11.37 5.65
N PRO A 113 -11.82 -11.82 4.37
CA PRO A 113 -10.54 -12.07 3.74
C PRO A 113 -9.79 -10.77 3.45
N PHE A 114 -8.46 -10.79 3.59
CA PHE A 114 -7.59 -9.65 3.35
C PHE A 114 -6.20 -10.05 2.89
N THR A 115 -5.45 -9.09 2.37
CA THR A 115 -4.05 -9.29 1.95
C THR A 115 -3.16 -8.26 2.63
N ILE A 116 -2.00 -8.69 3.13
CA ILE A 116 -0.94 -7.78 3.62
C ILE A 116 0.27 -7.92 2.71
N TYR A 117 0.71 -6.83 2.12
CA TYR A 117 1.95 -6.75 1.33
C TYR A 117 3.08 -6.29 2.23
N VAL A 118 4.14 -7.11 2.30
CA VAL A 118 5.25 -6.95 3.25
C VAL A 118 6.54 -6.63 2.51
N SER A 119 7.25 -5.60 2.95
CA SER A 119 8.63 -5.33 2.54
C SER A 119 9.59 -6.05 3.49
N VAL A 120 10.49 -6.87 2.92
CA VAL A 120 11.32 -7.79 3.70
C VAL A 120 12.30 -7.07 4.62
N ASP A 121 13.02 -6.07 4.09
CA ASP A 121 14.02 -5.31 4.87
C ASP A 121 13.41 -4.57 6.05
N LEU A 122 12.14 -4.19 6.00
CA LEU A 122 11.45 -3.55 7.12
C LEU A 122 11.25 -4.53 8.28
N VAL A 123 11.12 -5.82 7.98
CA VAL A 123 10.97 -6.88 8.98
C VAL A 123 12.32 -7.33 9.52
N ASP A 124 13.30 -7.59 8.63
CA ASP A 124 14.62 -8.15 8.99
C ASP A 124 15.48 -7.16 9.77
N ASP A 125 15.69 -5.99 9.20
CA ASP A 125 16.61 -5.02 9.77
C ASP A 125 15.90 -4.05 10.72
N ARG A 126 14.57 -4.14 10.78
CA ARG A 126 13.73 -3.15 11.43
C ARG A 126 14.12 -1.72 11.01
N ARG A 127 14.54 -1.60 9.73
CA ARG A 127 15.08 -0.34 9.21
C ARG A 127 14.00 0.72 9.21
N PRO A 128 14.32 1.89 9.76
CA PRO A 128 13.33 2.94 9.97
C PRO A 128 13.00 3.76 8.71
N ILE A 129 13.36 3.32 7.48
CA ILE A 129 13.20 4.14 6.27
C ILE A 129 11.78 4.69 6.13
N TRP A 130 10.77 3.89 6.51
CA TRP A 130 9.36 4.28 6.52
C TRP A 130 8.92 4.95 7.81
N ASN A 131 9.69 4.78 8.87
CA ASN A 131 9.45 5.45 10.14
C ASN A 131 10.05 6.87 10.18
N TYR A 132 10.81 7.32 9.16
CA TYR A 132 11.33 8.69 9.16
C TYR A 132 10.23 9.75 9.31
N PRO A 133 9.09 9.69 8.62
CA PRO A 133 8.00 10.60 8.91
C PRO A 133 7.51 10.51 10.35
N LEU A 134 7.43 9.31 10.94
CA LEU A 134 7.05 9.13 12.34
C LEU A 134 8.10 9.66 13.32
N ILE A 135 9.38 9.51 12.96
CA ILE A 135 10.48 10.09 13.74
C ILE A 135 10.44 11.62 13.67
N ILE A 136 10.26 12.18 12.47
CA ILE A 136 10.09 13.63 12.28
C ILE A 136 8.88 14.12 13.07
N GLU A 137 7.76 13.38 13.02
CA GLU A 137 6.57 13.68 13.83
C GLU A 137 6.93 13.78 15.31
N LYS A 138 7.58 12.75 15.84
CA LYS A 138 7.99 12.73 17.25
C LYS A 138 8.91 13.90 17.59
N ILE A 139 9.91 14.17 16.77
CA ILE A 139 10.83 15.31 16.97
C ILE A 139 10.04 16.62 16.98
N VAL A 140 9.12 16.82 16.03
CA VAL A 140 8.32 18.04 15.94
C VAL A 140 7.37 18.19 17.13
N ARG A 141 6.79 17.11 17.60
CA ARG A 141 5.88 17.14 18.77
C ARG A 141 6.59 17.44 20.06
N ASP A 142 7.76 16.84 20.24
CA ASP A 142 8.50 16.88 21.50
C ASP A 142 9.35 18.17 21.67
N ASN A 143 9.44 19.02 20.65
CA ASN A 143 10.27 20.22 20.67
C ASN A 143 9.47 21.46 20.26
N ASP A 144 9.79 22.60 20.90
CA ASP A 144 9.25 23.92 20.53
C ASP A 144 10.12 24.60 19.46
N TYR A 145 11.32 24.09 19.23
CA TYR A 145 12.28 24.61 18.26
C TYR A 145 13.21 23.49 17.78
N ILE A 146 13.39 23.41 16.47
CA ILE A 146 14.27 22.41 15.84
C ILE A 146 15.40 23.11 15.13
N LYS A 147 16.65 22.67 15.38
CA LYS A 147 17.84 23.11 14.67
C LYS A 147 18.55 21.90 14.06
N LEU A 148 18.54 21.79 12.75
CA LEU A 148 19.24 20.73 12.03
C LEU A 148 20.76 20.98 11.99
N SER A 149 21.55 19.92 11.81
CA SER A 149 23.02 20.01 11.72
C SER A 149 23.51 20.86 10.55
N ASN A 150 22.71 21.05 9.50
CA ASN A 150 23.01 21.95 8.39
C ASN A 150 22.75 23.44 8.70
N GLY A 151 22.32 23.77 9.93
CA GLY A 151 22.03 25.12 10.39
C GLY A 151 20.59 25.59 10.18
N ASN A 152 19.76 24.85 9.47
CA ASN A 152 18.35 25.20 9.30
C ASN A 152 17.60 25.11 10.63
N THR A 153 16.67 26.05 10.85
CA THR A 153 15.91 26.19 12.09
C THR A 153 14.42 26.28 11.82
N TYR A 154 13.62 25.74 12.74
CA TYR A 154 12.17 25.66 12.62
C TYR A 154 11.52 25.92 13.98
N GLU A 155 10.49 26.77 14.00
CA GLU A 155 9.64 26.99 15.17
C GLU A 155 8.55 25.90 15.22
N CYS A 156 8.27 25.40 16.42
CA CYS A 156 7.32 24.32 16.67
C CYS A 156 6.52 24.53 17.97
N LYS A 157 6.20 25.79 18.32
CA LYS A 157 5.50 26.13 19.57
C LYS A 157 3.99 25.89 19.47
N THR A 158 3.40 26.20 18.32
CA THR A 158 1.98 26.04 18.08
C THR A 158 1.70 24.82 17.23
N GLU A 159 0.48 24.30 17.26
CA GLU A 159 0.07 23.17 16.43
C GLU A 159 0.22 23.47 14.93
N GLU A 160 -0.09 24.70 14.51
CA GLU A 160 0.11 25.16 13.13
C GLU A 160 1.58 25.14 12.72
N GLU A 161 2.48 25.68 13.58
CA GLU A 161 3.93 25.64 13.34
C GLU A 161 4.46 24.21 13.28
N LYS A 162 3.99 23.32 14.18
CA LYS A 162 4.31 21.90 14.16
C LYS A 162 3.90 21.24 12.84
N CYS A 163 2.68 21.46 12.40
CA CYS A 163 2.20 20.94 11.11
C CYS A 163 3.03 21.45 9.93
N ASN A 164 3.30 22.75 9.87
CA ASN A 164 4.07 23.37 8.81
C ASN A 164 5.53 22.87 8.81
N THR A 165 6.12 22.72 9.99
CA THR A 165 7.48 22.19 10.14
C THR A 165 7.58 20.73 9.72
N PHE A 166 6.60 19.92 10.11
CA PHE A 166 6.54 18.52 9.66
C PHE A 166 6.50 18.41 8.12
N ILE A 167 5.65 19.19 7.47
CA ILE A 167 5.55 19.20 6.00
C ILE A 167 6.90 19.55 5.37
N LYS A 168 7.56 20.60 5.88
CA LYS A 168 8.88 21.03 5.37
C LYS A 168 9.94 19.95 5.55
N LEU A 169 10.01 19.34 6.73
CA LEU A 169 10.99 18.29 7.04
C LEU A 169 10.72 17.01 6.25
N LYS A 170 9.44 16.62 6.09
CA LYS A 170 9.03 15.51 5.22
C LYS A 170 9.43 15.78 3.77
N SER A 171 9.20 16.99 3.25
CA SER A 171 9.60 17.36 1.89
C SER A 171 11.11 17.34 1.71
N LEU A 172 11.87 17.82 2.69
CA LEU A 172 13.33 17.75 2.71
C LEU A 172 13.79 16.28 2.64
N LEU A 173 13.20 15.42 3.46
CA LEU A 173 13.51 13.99 3.47
C LEU A 173 13.29 13.34 2.08
N PHE A 174 12.15 13.60 1.46
CA PHE A 174 11.83 13.04 0.13
C PHE A 174 12.65 13.64 -1.02
N SER A 175 13.36 14.73 -0.79
CA SER A 175 14.31 15.30 -1.75
C SER A 175 15.70 14.63 -1.70
N LEU A 176 15.99 13.84 -0.66
CA LEU A 176 17.26 13.14 -0.51
C LEU A 176 17.34 11.93 -1.43
N PRO A 177 18.51 11.62 -2.02
CA PRO A 177 18.70 10.42 -2.80
C PRO A 177 18.47 9.17 -1.95
N TYR A 178 17.72 8.20 -2.48
CA TYR A 178 17.34 6.99 -1.75
C TYR A 178 18.53 6.21 -1.16
N ASN A 179 19.59 6.05 -1.94
CA ASN A 179 20.79 5.33 -1.53
C ASN A 179 21.60 5.99 -0.41
N THR A 180 21.41 7.29 -0.17
CA THR A 180 22.06 8.05 0.92
C THR A 180 21.09 8.52 1.98
N LEU A 181 19.79 8.25 1.81
CA LEU A 181 18.74 8.75 2.68
C LEU A 181 19.00 8.48 4.16
N GLN A 182 19.39 7.26 4.52
CA GLN A 182 19.66 6.88 5.91
C GLN A 182 20.82 7.69 6.52
N SER A 183 21.94 7.79 5.79
CA SER A 183 23.11 8.50 6.26
C SER A 183 22.88 10.01 6.37
N GLU A 184 22.19 10.58 5.37
CA GLU A 184 21.85 12.00 5.38
C GLU A 184 20.80 12.33 6.44
N PHE A 185 19.81 11.46 6.66
CA PHE A 185 18.85 11.64 7.75
C PHE A 185 19.55 11.63 9.12
N LYS A 186 20.38 10.62 9.40
CA LYS A 186 21.17 10.55 10.64
C LYS A 186 21.99 11.82 10.84
N LYS A 187 22.67 12.29 9.79
CA LYS A 187 23.49 13.50 9.85
C LYS A 187 22.66 14.75 10.11
N LEU A 188 21.52 14.92 9.47
CA LEU A 188 20.66 16.10 9.63
C LEU A 188 20.03 16.20 11.01
N PHE A 189 19.61 15.06 11.56
CA PHE A 189 18.88 14.96 12.83
C PHE A 189 19.72 14.45 13.99
N ASP A 190 21.05 14.49 13.90
CA ASP A 190 22.00 13.96 14.88
C ASP A 190 21.69 14.39 16.33
N ASN A 191 21.30 15.64 16.54
CA ASN A 191 20.96 16.20 17.86
C ASN A 191 19.65 15.62 18.46
N TYR A 192 18.85 14.89 17.69
CA TYR A 192 17.52 14.38 18.09
C TYR A 192 17.45 12.86 18.16
N LEU A 193 18.50 12.18 17.67
CA LEU A 193 18.55 10.72 17.62
C LEU A 193 19.32 10.23 18.86
N ILE A 194 18.60 10.02 19.97
CA ILE A 194 19.21 9.71 21.27
C ILE A 194 19.64 8.25 21.39
N ASP A 195 19.18 7.35 20.59
CA ASP A 195 19.64 5.95 20.51
C ASP A 195 19.26 5.35 19.16
N ASP A 196 20.02 4.37 18.68
CA ASP A 196 19.72 3.60 17.45
C ASP A 196 18.41 2.76 17.53
N VAL A 197 17.67 2.89 18.61
CA VAL A 197 16.40 2.19 18.84
C VAL A 197 15.24 3.05 18.37
N PHE A 198 14.99 3.01 17.07
CA PHE A 198 13.73 3.52 16.56
C PHE A 198 12.60 2.51 16.87
N PRO A 199 11.45 2.95 17.40
CA PRO A 199 10.33 2.06 17.57
C PRO A 199 9.92 1.52 16.20
N THR A 200 10.19 0.26 15.98
CA THR A 200 9.75 -0.41 14.77
C THR A 200 8.28 -0.71 14.91
N ASN A 201 7.47 -0.08 14.08
CA ASN A 201 6.04 -0.36 14.00
C ASN A 201 5.73 -1.37 12.88
N THR A 202 6.70 -2.24 12.55
CA THR A 202 6.57 -3.27 11.52
C THR A 202 6.25 -4.62 12.13
N LEU A 203 5.55 -5.45 11.37
CA LEU A 203 5.30 -6.85 11.71
C LEU A 203 6.62 -7.58 11.99
N THR A 204 6.60 -8.48 12.95
CA THR A 204 7.67 -9.46 13.15
C THR A 204 7.42 -10.69 12.28
N TRP A 205 8.47 -11.48 11.99
CA TRP A 205 8.32 -12.77 11.29
C TRP A 205 7.36 -13.72 11.98
N GLN A 206 7.32 -13.69 13.33
CA GLN A 206 6.37 -14.47 14.11
C GLN A 206 4.91 -14.06 13.81
N GLN A 207 4.62 -12.77 13.78
CA GLN A 207 3.28 -12.25 13.47
C GLN A 207 2.89 -12.58 12.03
N ILE A 208 3.82 -12.42 11.06
CA ILE A 208 3.61 -12.77 9.66
C ILE A 208 3.30 -14.27 9.52
N LYS A 209 4.00 -15.12 10.28
CA LYS A 209 3.75 -16.57 10.28
C LYS A 209 2.35 -16.88 10.80
N VAL A 210 1.95 -16.30 11.92
CA VAL A 210 0.59 -16.46 12.48
C VAL A 210 -0.48 -15.99 11.48
N LEU A 211 -0.30 -14.82 10.87
CA LEU A 211 -1.21 -14.31 9.84
C LEU A 211 -1.29 -15.25 8.64
N SER A 212 -0.17 -15.78 8.18
CA SER A 212 -0.12 -16.68 7.02
C SER A 212 -0.82 -18.03 7.24
N GLU A 213 -1.01 -18.44 8.50
CA GLU A 213 -1.71 -19.67 8.87
C GLU A 213 -3.24 -19.49 8.93
N ASP A 214 -3.73 -18.26 9.02
CA ASP A 214 -5.15 -17.93 8.97
C ASP A 214 -5.64 -17.94 7.51
N GLU A 215 -6.71 -18.68 7.23
CA GLU A 215 -7.31 -18.80 5.88
C GLU A 215 -7.84 -17.46 5.33
N LEU A 216 -8.12 -16.50 6.21
CA LEU A 216 -8.57 -15.17 5.82
C LEU A 216 -7.43 -14.29 5.31
N CYS A 217 -6.16 -14.60 5.66
CA CYS A 217 -5.02 -13.74 5.35
C CYS A 217 -4.18 -14.28 4.20
N THR A 218 -3.96 -13.44 3.21
CA THR A 218 -2.96 -13.67 2.15
C THR A 218 -1.76 -12.77 2.41
N ILE A 219 -0.55 -13.34 2.44
CA ILE A 219 0.70 -12.57 2.46
C ILE A 219 1.15 -12.32 1.02
N GLY A 220 1.35 -11.05 0.69
CA GLY A 220 1.91 -10.57 -0.57
C GLY A 220 3.27 -9.92 -0.36
N SER A 221 3.98 -9.64 -1.44
CA SER A 221 5.26 -8.95 -1.44
C SER A 221 5.09 -7.45 -1.68
N HIS A 222 5.92 -6.66 -1.00
CA HIS A 222 6.07 -5.22 -1.25
C HIS A 222 7.55 -4.87 -1.50
N THR A 223 8.25 -5.72 -2.27
CA THR A 223 9.69 -5.70 -2.57
C THR A 223 10.59 -6.01 -1.37
N MET A 224 11.91 -5.99 -1.57
CA MET A 224 12.88 -6.09 -0.47
C MET A 224 12.88 -4.81 0.34
N SER A 225 13.25 -3.70 -0.31
CA SER A 225 13.60 -2.44 0.34
C SER A 225 12.55 -1.33 0.19
N HIS A 226 11.37 -1.63 -0.36
CA HIS A 226 10.32 -0.66 -0.70
C HIS A 226 10.82 0.45 -1.65
N CYS A 227 11.65 0.12 -2.59
CA CYS A 227 12.20 1.08 -3.57
C CYS A 227 11.18 1.42 -4.68
N ARG A 228 11.40 2.54 -5.35
CA ARG A 228 10.73 2.84 -6.62
C ARG A 228 11.28 1.94 -7.72
N LEU A 229 10.39 1.32 -8.47
CA LEU A 229 10.75 0.35 -9.50
C LEU A 229 10.91 0.97 -10.90
N SER A 230 10.76 2.28 -11.03
CA SER A 230 10.96 3.01 -12.28
C SER A 230 12.39 3.46 -12.54
N MET A 231 13.24 3.53 -11.50
CA MET A 231 14.56 4.14 -11.54
C MET A 231 15.72 3.16 -11.38
N SER A 232 15.46 1.86 -11.47
CA SER A 232 16.44 0.82 -11.15
C SER A 232 16.83 0.03 -12.39
N ASP A 233 18.05 -0.49 -12.41
CA ASP A 233 18.50 -1.40 -13.47
C ASP A 233 17.83 -2.79 -13.33
N ILE A 234 17.95 -3.61 -14.37
CA ILE A 234 17.29 -4.92 -14.45
C ILE A 234 17.77 -5.87 -13.35
N ASP A 235 19.05 -5.85 -13.00
CA ASP A 235 19.62 -6.73 -11.97
C ASP A 235 19.08 -6.33 -10.59
N PHE A 236 19.00 -5.03 -10.31
CA PHE A 236 18.41 -4.52 -9.08
C PHE A 236 16.90 -4.80 -9.02
N LEU A 237 16.14 -4.58 -10.09
CA LEU A 237 14.72 -4.93 -10.14
C LEU A 237 14.49 -6.42 -9.92
N THR A 238 15.33 -7.26 -10.53
CA THR A 238 15.26 -8.72 -10.32
C THR A 238 15.56 -9.09 -8.88
N TYR A 239 16.57 -8.48 -8.27
CA TYR A 239 16.89 -8.66 -6.85
C TYR A 239 15.70 -8.30 -5.96
N GLU A 240 15.14 -7.12 -6.12
CA GLU A 240 14.01 -6.61 -5.32
C GLU A 240 12.78 -7.51 -5.42
N LEU A 241 12.43 -7.95 -6.62
CA LEU A 241 11.21 -8.70 -6.88
C LEU A 241 11.37 -10.20 -6.57
N LYS A 242 12.49 -10.80 -6.99
CA LYS A 242 12.70 -12.23 -6.79
C LYS A 242 13.01 -12.55 -5.33
N ASN A 243 13.95 -11.84 -4.70
CA ASN A 243 14.37 -12.19 -3.35
C ASN A 243 13.27 -11.93 -2.33
N SER A 244 12.50 -10.85 -2.47
CA SER A 244 11.35 -10.61 -1.59
C SER A 244 10.32 -11.75 -1.67
N LYS A 245 10.01 -12.21 -2.87
CA LYS A 245 9.12 -13.36 -3.09
C LYS A 245 9.67 -14.63 -2.44
N ASP A 246 10.94 -14.94 -2.69
CA ASP A 246 11.57 -16.18 -2.23
C ASP A 246 11.70 -16.21 -0.70
N ILE A 247 12.17 -15.10 -0.09
CA ILE A 247 12.33 -14.99 1.36
C ILE A 247 10.96 -15.09 2.06
N LEU A 248 9.98 -14.32 1.62
CA LEU A 248 8.63 -14.39 2.18
C LEU A 248 8.06 -15.80 2.07
N SER A 249 8.16 -16.42 0.87
CA SER A 249 7.67 -17.79 0.65
C SER A 249 8.36 -18.81 1.56
N GLN A 250 9.68 -18.69 1.74
CA GLN A 250 10.45 -19.55 2.65
C GLN A 250 10.02 -19.36 4.10
N LYS A 251 9.88 -18.11 4.56
CA LYS A 251 9.53 -17.79 5.96
C LYS A 251 8.12 -18.26 6.34
N ILE A 252 7.15 -18.13 5.44
CA ILE A 252 5.77 -18.57 5.72
C ILE A 252 5.51 -20.04 5.35
N GLY A 253 6.36 -20.64 4.51
CA GLY A 253 6.20 -22.04 4.03
C GLY A 253 5.08 -22.19 2.99
N LYS A 254 4.68 -21.10 2.33
CA LYS A 254 3.64 -21.05 1.27
C LYS A 254 4.11 -20.15 0.14
N PRO A 255 3.67 -20.37 -1.12
CA PRO A 255 4.02 -19.48 -2.23
C PRO A 255 3.47 -18.06 -2.02
N VAL A 256 4.31 -17.04 -2.21
CA VAL A 256 3.89 -15.64 -2.30
C VAL A 256 3.67 -15.30 -3.76
N GLU A 257 2.42 -15.01 -4.13
CA GLU A 257 1.99 -14.93 -5.53
C GLU A 257 1.53 -13.53 -5.96
N HIS A 258 1.41 -12.60 -5.02
CA HIS A 258 0.87 -11.27 -5.23
C HIS A 258 1.88 -10.20 -4.84
N LEU A 259 1.99 -9.15 -5.68
CA LEU A 259 2.88 -8.02 -5.50
C LEU A 259 2.06 -6.74 -5.38
N SER A 260 2.46 -5.84 -4.51
CA SER A 260 2.10 -4.42 -4.53
C SER A 260 3.35 -3.62 -4.86
N TYR A 261 3.26 -2.72 -5.83
CA TYR A 261 4.36 -1.83 -6.18
C TYR A 261 4.47 -0.71 -5.14
N PRO A 262 5.66 -0.50 -4.53
CA PRO A 262 5.88 0.62 -3.62
C PRO A 262 5.57 1.97 -4.28
N TYR A 263 4.97 2.89 -3.52
CA TYR A 263 4.39 4.16 -4.00
C TYR A 263 3.27 3.95 -5.03
N GLY A 264 3.50 3.12 -6.02
CA GLY A 264 2.53 2.59 -6.97
C GLY A 264 1.91 3.60 -7.93
N TRP A 265 2.47 4.82 -8.10
CA TRP A 265 2.06 5.73 -9.18
C TRP A 265 2.60 5.25 -10.52
N ILE A 266 2.01 5.71 -11.62
CA ILE A 266 2.44 5.33 -12.97
C ILE A 266 3.91 5.67 -13.24
N THR A 267 4.42 6.68 -12.58
CA THR A 267 5.82 7.12 -12.67
C THR A 267 6.77 6.34 -11.77
N ASP A 268 6.25 5.51 -10.87
CA ASP A 268 7.04 4.76 -9.91
C ASP A 268 7.31 3.30 -10.35
N VAL A 269 6.71 2.88 -11.46
CA VAL A 269 6.78 1.50 -11.97
C VAL A 269 7.08 1.53 -13.46
N SER A 270 8.13 0.84 -13.88
CA SER A 270 8.41 0.65 -15.30
C SER A 270 7.75 -0.60 -15.86
N ASP A 271 7.58 -0.66 -17.20
CA ASP A 271 7.06 -1.85 -17.87
C ASP A 271 8.01 -3.04 -17.66
N GLU A 272 9.33 -2.80 -17.58
CA GLU A 272 10.33 -3.81 -17.28
C GLU A 272 10.13 -4.43 -15.88
N ALA A 273 9.75 -3.62 -14.88
CA ALA A 273 9.46 -4.13 -13.54
C ALA A 273 8.24 -5.07 -13.55
N ALA A 274 7.20 -4.75 -14.32
CA ALA A 274 6.03 -5.60 -14.49
C ALA A 274 6.37 -6.91 -15.21
N GLU A 275 7.20 -6.86 -16.27
CA GLU A 275 7.69 -8.05 -16.96
C GLU A 275 8.54 -8.94 -16.06
N ILE A 276 9.44 -8.35 -15.26
CA ILE A 276 10.27 -9.09 -14.30
C ILE A 276 9.39 -9.75 -13.24
N ALA A 277 8.40 -9.02 -12.69
CA ALA A 277 7.45 -9.57 -11.73
C ALA A 277 6.74 -10.82 -12.29
N GLN A 278 6.34 -10.78 -13.57
CA GLN A 278 5.76 -11.93 -14.24
C GLN A 278 6.78 -13.08 -14.40
N LYS A 279 7.99 -12.77 -14.85
CA LYS A 279 9.07 -13.77 -15.07
C LYS A 279 9.48 -14.48 -13.78
N VAL A 280 9.52 -13.78 -12.64
CA VAL A 280 9.86 -14.39 -11.34
C VAL A 280 8.67 -15.12 -10.70
N GLY A 281 7.50 -15.13 -11.36
CA GLY A 281 6.37 -15.98 -11.02
C GLY A 281 5.36 -15.36 -10.05
N TYR A 282 5.23 -14.05 -9.98
CA TYR A 282 4.03 -13.43 -9.40
C TYR A 282 2.83 -13.69 -10.33
N LYS A 283 1.65 -13.77 -9.76
CA LYS A 283 0.38 -13.92 -10.50
C LYS A 283 -0.33 -12.58 -10.74
N THR A 284 -0.12 -11.62 -9.84
CA THR A 284 -0.68 -10.28 -9.96
C THR A 284 0.26 -9.24 -9.37
N ALA A 285 0.16 -8.03 -9.90
CA ALA A 285 0.78 -6.85 -9.30
C ALA A 285 -0.17 -5.64 -9.32
N PHE A 286 -0.12 -4.85 -8.26
CA PHE A 286 -1.07 -3.77 -8.00
C PHE A 286 -0.36 -2.42 -7.89
N HIS A 287 -0.94 -1.43 -8.55
CA HIS A 287 -0.68 -0.02 -8.30
C HIS A 287 -1.44 0.49 -7.08
N SER A 288 -1.07 1.66 -6.54
CA SER A 288 -1.79 2.30 -5.43
C SER A 288 -2.85 3.30 -5.89
N PHE A 289 -3.12 3.40 -7.18
CA PHE A 289 -4.07 4.34 -7.78
C PHE A 289 -4.87 3.73 -8.93
N GLY A 290 -5.75 4.52 -9.52
CA GLY A 290 -6.41 4.22 -10.80
C GLY A 290 -7.87 3.85 -10.70
N GLY A 291 -8.41 3.67 -9.50
CA GLY A 291 -9.83 3.46 -9.27
C GLY A 291 -10.28 1.99 -9.33
N PRO A 292 -11.55 1.73 -9.67
CA PRO A 292 -12.10 0.39 -9.66
C PRO A 292 -11.53 -0.50 -10.77
N ILE A 293 -11.53 -1.80 -10.54
CA ILE A 293 -11.29 -2.81 -11.56
C ILE A 293 -12.51 -2.88 -12.47
N ARG A 294 -12.28 -2.86 -13.77
CA ARG A 294 -13.29 -2.92 -14.81
C ARG A 294 -13.07 -4.14 -15.72
N ARG A 295 -14.07 -4.51 -16.50
CA ARG A 295 -13.98 -5.63 -17.46
C ARG A 295 -12.88 -5.48 -18.51
N LYS A 296 -12.49 -4.24 -18.82
CA LYS A 296 -11.40 -3.94 -19.75
C LYS A 296 -10.01 -4.17 -19.16
N ASP A 297 -9.88 -4.15 -17.83
CA ASP A 297 -8.62 -4.33 -17.15
C ASP A 297 -8.27 -5.83 -17.17
N LYS A 298 -7.45 -6.23 -18.15
CA LYS A 298 -7.04 -7.63 -18.39
C LYS A 298 -5.62 -7.92 -17.97
N ASP A 299 -4.82 -6.87 -17.81
CA ASP A 299 -3.45 -6.99 -17.39
C ASP A 299 -3.39 -7.18 -15.88
N LEU A 300 -2.94 -8.35 -15.47
CA LEU A 300 -2.83 -8.75 -14.07
C LEU A 300 -1.63 -8.09 -13.36
N PHE A 301 -0.73 -7.44 -14.12
CA PHE A 301 0.45 -6.76 -13.57
C PHE A 301 0.30 -5.23 -13.51
N HIS A 302 -0.86 -4.71 -13.94
CA HIS A 302 -1.23 -3.29 -13.84
C HIS A 302 -2.62 -3.11 -13.21
N LEU A 303 -2.92 -3.90 -12.16
CA LEU A 303 -4.18 -3.81 -11.45
C LEU A 303 -4.24 -2.54 -10.58
N LYS A 304 -5.44 -1.99 -10.48
CA LYS A 304 -5.70 -0.70 -9.83
C LYS A 304 -6.25 -0.87 -8.44
N ARG A 305 -5.95 0.09 -7.58
CA ARG A 305 -6.49 0.15 -6.22
C ARG A 305 -6.94 1.57 -5.86
N ILE A 306 -7.57 1.71 -4.72
CA ILE A 306 -8.04 2.97 -4.16
C ILE A 306 -7.59 3.07 -2.72
N MET A 307 -6.87 4.14 -2.39
CA MET A 307 -6.45 4.43 -1.03
C MET A 307 -7.64 4.89 -0.17
N VAL A 308 -7.69 4.42 1.06
CA VAL A 308 -8.70 4.81 2.06
C VAL A 308 -8.05 5.70 3.10
N ASN A 309 -8.62 6.89 3.26
CA ASN A 309 -8.20 7.88 4.26
C ASN A 309 -9.41 8.22 5.12
N GLU A 310 -9.21 8.37 6.42
CA GLU A 310 -10.17 8.95 7.35
C GLU A 310 -9.98 10.46 7.35
N LYS A 311 -10.99 11.19 6.83
CA LYS A 311 -10.99 12.67 6.79
C LYS A 311 -11.89 13.22 7.88
#